data_5020248ece651cc4aa39681268bce566
#
_entry.id   5020248ece651cc4aa39681268bce566
#
_cell.length_a   1.000
_cell.length_b   1.000
_cell.length_c   1.000
_cell.angle_alpha   90.00
_cell.angle_beta   90.00
_cell.angle_gamma   90.00
#
_symmetry.space_group_name_H-M   'P 1'
#
loop_
_entity.id
_entity.type
_entity.pdbx_description
1 polymer ?
#
loop_
_entity_poly.entity_id
_entity_poly.type
_entity_poly.pdbx_seq_one_letter_code
_entity_poly.pdbx_strand_id
1 'polypeptide(L)'
;CGRGSSGHAAAEMEMRFMRIGVDIDSLLDNDLIRMRTIFQTKESLVFGISISGETEDVLYLLRESHKRGAKTVLITAKYDDTLYEFCTEVVQIPSLQHLNQGHVISPQFPILLILDIIYSSYNELDRQTKESLHHNTLQALADGWAKTGKKEKNHDY
;
A
#
# COMPACT_ATOMS: atom_id res chain seq x y z
N CYS A 1 2.86 0.34 4.77
CA CYS A 1 3.93 1.34 4.86
C CYS A 1 5.10 1.00 3.95
N GLY A 2 5.93 1.97 3.62
CA GLY A 2 7.16 1.83 2.84
C GLY A 2 7.96 3.11 2.81
N ARG A 3 9.23 3.05 2.34
CA ARG A 3 10.12 4.21 2.23
C ARG A 3 10.52 4.44 0.78
N GLY A 4 10.74 5.71 0.40
CA GLY A 4 11.16 6.06 -0.96
C GLY A 4 10.20 5.49 -2.01
N SER A 5 10.74 4.75 -2.99
CA SER A 5 9.93 4.12 -4.05
C SER A 5 8.89 3.12 -3.52
N SER A 6 9.21 2.37 -2.45
CA SER A 6 8.25 1.50 -1.78
C SER A 6 7.12 2.27 -1.09
N GLY A 7 7.40 3.49 -0.63
CA GLY A 7 6.38 4.39 -0.08
C GLY A 7 5.37 4.82 -1.13
N HIS A 8 5.81 5.15 -2.35
CA HIS A 8 4.90 5.45 -3.45
C HIS A 8 3.99 4.27 -3.79
N ALA A 9 4.52 3.05 -3.75
CA ALA A 9 3.69 1.85 -3.95
C ALA A 9 2.66 1.67 -2.81
N ALA A 10 3.02 1.99 -1.57
CA ALA A 10 2.07 1.98 -0.45
C ALA A 10 0.95 3.01 -0.62
N ALA A 11 1.27 4.23 -1.11
CA ALA A 11 0.28 5.26 -1.42
C ALA A 11 -0.63 4.86 -2.59
N GLU A 12 -0.09 4.20 -3.61
CA GLU A 12 -0.88 3.64 -4.71
C GLU A 12 -1.86 2.57 -4.20
N MET A 13 -1.41 1.69 -3.31
CA MET A 13 -2.28 0.70 -2.66
C MET A 13 -3.43 1.38 -1.92
N GLU A 14 -3.15 2.39 -1.08
CA GLU A 14 -4.16 3.15 -0.36
C GLU A 14 -5.20 3.74 -1.31
N MET A 15 -4.75 4.48 -2.33
CA MET A 15 -5.64 5.13 -3.30
C MET A 15 -6.57 4.13 -4.00
N ARG A 16 -6.07 2.97 -4.38
CA ARG A 16 -6.85 1.96 -5.10
C ARG A 16 -7.86 1.26 -4.19
N PHE A 17 -7.41 0.79 -3.02
CA PHE A 17 -8.27 0.05 -2.10
C PHE A 17 -9.34 0.93 -1.45
N MET A 18 -9.03 2.21 -1.18
CA MET A 18 -10.02 3.18 -0.72
C MET A 18 -11.20 3.31 -1.69
N ARG A 19 -10.97 3.27 -3.01
CA ARG A 19 -12.03 3.36 -4.02
C ARG A 19 -13.05 2.22 -3.97
N ILE A 20 -12.68 1.11 -3.41
CA ILE A 20 -13.54 -0.08 -3.25
C ILE A 20 -13.97 -0.29 -1.79
N GLY A 21 -13.89 0.76 -0.98
CA GLY A 21 -14.46 0.81 0.37
C GLY A 21 -13.58 0.20 1.46
N VAL A 22 -12.29 0.00 1.23
CA VAL A 22 -11.36 -0.46 2.27
C VAL A 22 -10.87 0.74 3.06
N ASP A 23 -10.98 0.64 4.40
CA ASP A 23 -10.36 1.61 5.31
C ASP A 23 -8.87 1.31 5.43
N ILE A 24 -8.05 2.11 4.79
CA ILE A 24 -6.62 1.89 4.61
C ILE A 24 -5.84 3.21 4.66
N ASP A 25 -4.70 3.19 5.34
CA ASP A 25 -3.76 4.31 5.42
C ASP A 25 -2.39 3.91 4.87
N SER A 26 -1.73 4.81 4.15
CA SER A 26 -0.31 4.67 3.81
C SER A 26 0.56 5.50 4.76
N LEU A 27 1.58 4.89 5.31
CA LEU A 27 2.51 5.50 6.24
C LEU A 27 3.88 5.66 5.55
N LEU A 28 4.30 6.90 5.34
CA LEU A 28 5.50 7.27 4.59
C LEU A 28 6.56 7.97 5.47
N ASP A 29 6.11 8.56 6.57
CA ASP A 29 6.94 9.28 7.54
C ASP A 29 7.32 8.37 8.71
N ASN A 30 8.58 8.49 9.19
CA ASN A 30 9.12 7.63 10.24
C ASN A 30 8.38 7.77 11.57
N ASP A 31 8.04 9.00 11.95
CA ASP A 31 7.38 9.25 13.22
C ASP A 31 5.94 8.74 13.18
N LEU A 32 5.25 8.92 12.04
CA LEU A 32 3.91 8.37 11.83
C LEU A 32 3.93 6.84 11.83
N ILE A 33 4.92 6.21 11.20
CA ILE A 33 5.11 4.75 11.22
C ILE A 33 5.22 4.27 12.66
N ARG A 34 6.10 4.91 13.47
CA ARG A 34 6.31 4.53 14.87
C ARG A 34 5.10 4.79 15.75
N MET A 35 4.45 5.96 15.62
CA MET A 35 3.25 6.27 16.39
C MET A 35 2.09 5.34 16.06
N ARG A 36 1.93 4.93 14.80
CA ARG A 36 0.82 4.06 14.39
C ARG A 36 0.90 2.66 14.98
N THR A 37 2.09 2.18 15.39
CA THR A 37 2.25 0.85 15.98
C THR A 37 1.41 0.64 17.24
N ILE A 38 1.20 1.68 18.05
CA ILE A 38 0.47 1.56 19.33
C ILE A 38 -1.04 1.34 19.14
N PHE A 39 -1.56 1.68 17.96
CA PHE A 39 -2.98 1.55 17.62
C PHE A 39 -3.32 0.23 16.91
N GLN A 40 -2.32 -0.60 16.63
CA GLN A 40 -2.56 -1.90 15.98
C GLN A 40 -3.21 -2.89 16.95
N THR A 41 -4.12 -3.70 16.43
CA THR A 41 -4.88 -4.70 17.18
C THR A 41 -4.94 -6.00 16.39
N LYS A 42 -5.53 -7.04 16.96
CA LYS A 42 -5.77 -8.33 16.27
C LYS A 42 -6.66 -8.21 15.00
N GLU A 43 -7.41 -7.11 14.87
CA GLU A 43 -8.25 -6.82 13.69
C GLU A 43 -7.47 -6.07 12.60
N SER A 44 -6.22 -5.66 12.88
CA SER A 44 -5.40 -4.92 11.93
C SER A 44 -4.69 -5.86 10.96
N LEU A 45 -4.60 -5.43 9.70
CA LEU A 45 -3.74 -6.00 8.67
C LEU A 45 -2.69 -4.98 8.27
N VAL A 46 -1.42 -5.30 8.46
CA VAL A 46 -0.30 -4.37 8.24
C VAL A 46 0.57 -4.87 7.09
N PHE A 47 0.66 -4.07 6.02
CA PHE A 47 1.57 -4.31 4.92
C PHE A 47 2.85 -3.48 5.09
N GLY A 48 4.00 -4.15 5.10
CA GLY A 48 5.33 -3.57 4.97
C GLY A 48 5.87 -3.79 3.56
N ILE A 49 6.41 -2.76 2.94
CA ILE A 49 7.05 -2.85 1.62
C ILE A 49 8.51 -2.43 1.77
N SER A 50 9.43 -3.38 1.68
CA SER A 50 10.87 -3.15 1.76
C SER A 50 11.61 -4.10 0.83
N ILE A 51 12.06 -3.58 -0.32
CA ILE A 51 12.76 -4.40 -1.33
C ILE A 51 14.01 -5.05 -0.74
N SER A 52 14.81 -4.30 0.02
CA SER A 52 15.99 -4.82 0.71
C SER A 52 15.67 -5.78 1.86
N GLY A 53 14.44 -5.71 2.40
CA GLY A 53 14.09 -6.40 3.63
C GLY A 53 14.82 -5.88 4.89
N GLU A 54 15.39 -4.67 4.82
CA GLU A 54 16.26 -4.10 5.87
C GLU A 54 15.83 -2.70 6.33
N THR A 55 14.72 -2.17 5.81
CA THR A 55 14.21 -0.84 6.19
C THR A 55 13.69 -0.89 7.62
N GLU A 56 14.49 -0.38 8.58
CA GLU A 56 14.25 -0.57 10.02
C GLU A 56 12.87 -0.07 10.46
N ASP A 57 12.40 1.08 9.97
CA ASP A 57 11.07 1.58 10.37
C ASP A 57 9.93 0.67 9.89
N VAL A 58 10.07 0.07 8.71
CA VAL A 58 9.10 -0.91 8.18
C VAL A 58 9.12 -2.18 9.03
N LEU A 59 10.32 -2.69 9.33
CA LEU A 59 10.46 -3.89 10.16
C LEU A 59 10.00 -3.64 11.60
N TYR A 60 10.27 -2.46 12.15
CA TYR A 60 9.78 -2.05 13.46
C TYR A 60 8.25 -2.08 13.53
N LEU A 61 7.56 -1.46 12.54
CA LEU A 61 6.09 -1.49 12.47
C LEU A 61 5.57 -2.93 12.43
N LEU A 62 6.15 -3.79 11.61
CA LEU A 62 5.71 -5.18 11.48
C LEU A 62 5.92 -5.95 12.79
N ARG A 63 7.09 -5.85 13.43
CA ARG A 63 7.39 -6.51 14.72
C ARG A 63 6.42 -6.07 15.83
N GLU A 64 6.25 -4.76 15.97
CA GLU A 64 5.39 -4.22 17.03
C GLU A 64 3.91 -4.51 16.78
N SER A 65 3.47 -4.49 15.53
CA SER A 65 2.12 -4.87 15.15
C SER A 65 1.85 -6.36 15.40
N HIS A 66 2.81 -7.22 15.04
CA HIS A 66 2.73 -8.66 15.29
C HIS A 66 2.60 -8.98 16.78
N LYS A 67 3.40 -8.34 17.65
CA LYS A 67 3.31 -8.47 19.12
C LYS A 67 1.94 -8.10 19.66
N ARG A 68 1.19 -7.24 18.97
CA ARG A 68 -0.18 -6.81 19.32
C ARG A 68 -1.26 -7.70 18.71
N GLY A 69 -0.85 -8.76 18.01
CA GLY A 69 -1.75 -9.74 17.38
C GLY A 69 -2.24 -9.36 15.99
N ALA A 70 -1.76 -8.25 15.41
CA ALA A 70 -2.09 -7.89 14.04
C ALA A 70 -1.57 -8.93 13.04
N LYS A 71 -2.25 -9.08 11.91
CA LYS A 71 -1.71 -9.80 10.75
C LYS A 71 -0.71 -8.91 10.03
N THR A 72 0.45 -9.47 9.72
CA THR A 72 1.57 -8.72 9.14
C THR A 72 2.04 -9.37 7.85
N VAL A 73 2.19 -8.56 6.81
CA VAL A 73 2.62 -9.00 5.48
C VAL A 73 3.82 -8.15 5.06
N LEU A 74 4.92 -8.79 4.69
CA LEU A 74 6.08 -8.10 4.12
C LEU A 74 6.23 -8.43 2.65
N ILE A 75 6.29 -7.40 1.79
CA ILE A 75 6.66 -7.54 0.38
C ILE A 75 8.14 -7.20 0.25
N THR A 76 8.98 -8.17 -0.15
CA THR A 76 10.44 -8.00 -0.16
C THR A 76 11.11 -8.87 -1.24
N ALA A 77 12.32 -8.46 -1.66
CA ALA A 77 13.20 -9.28 -2.48
C ALA A 77 14.23 -10.07 -1.64
N LYS A 78 14.25 -9.87 -0.32
CA LYS A 78 15.18 -10.55 0.59
C LYS A 78 14.66 -11.95 0.95
N TYR A 79 15.51 -12.95 0.79
CA TYR A 79 15.31 -14.31 1.30
C TYR A 79 15.94 -14.42 2.70
N ASP A 80 15.10 -14.47 3.74
CA ASP A 80 15.54 -14.54 5.12
C ASP A 80 14.42 -15.17 5.97
N ASP A 81 14.65 -16.37 6.46
CA ASP A 81 13.66 -17.13 7.24
C ASP A 81 13.33 -16.44 8.57
N THR A 82 14.21 -15.59 9.09
CA THR A 82 13.95 -14.83 10.33
C THR A 82 12.82 -13.84 10.19
N LEU A 83 12.45 -13.45 8.96
CA LEU A 83 11.30 -12.56 8.70
C LEU A 83 9.97 -13.20 9.14
N TYR A 84 9.87 -14.52 9.10
CA TYR A 84 8.66 -15.25 9.53
C TYR A 84 8.45 -15.25 11.05
N GLU A 85 9.43 -14.80 11.84
CA GLU A 85 9.26 -14.65 13.30
C GLU A 85 8.25 -13.55 13.64
N PHE A 86 8.05 -12.57 12.76
CA PHE A 86 7.14 -11.44 12.97
C PHE A 86 6.30 -11.07 11.74
N CYS A 87 6.40 -11.81 10.66
CA CYS A 87 5.52 -11.68 9.50
C CYS A 87 4.59 -12.89 9.42
N THR A 88 3.29 -12.65 9.34
CA THR A 88 2.30 -13.69 9.06
C THR A 88 2.53 -14.28 7.67
N GLU A 89 2.89 -13.41 6.71
CA GLU A 89 3.20 -13.77 5.33
C GLU A 89 4.39 -12.95 4.83
N VAL A 90 5.26 -13.57 4.04
CA VAL A 90 6.32 -12.90 3.31
C VAL A 90 6.12 -13.13 1.81
N VAL A 91 5.78 -12.05 1.10
CA VAL A 91 5.60 -12.08 -0.35
C VAL A 91 6.92 -11.77 -1.03
N GLN A 92 7.50 -12.79 -1.63
CA GLN A 92 8.78 -12.68 -2.33
C GLN A 92 8.60 -12.06 -3.70
N ILE A 93 9.36 -11.00 -3.99
CA ILE A 93 9.45 -10.40 -5.31
C ILE A 93 10.83 -10.60 -5.92
N PRO A 94 10.95 -10.59 -7.27
CA PRO A 94 12.26 -10.68 -7.91
C PRO A 94 13.17 -9.51 -7.54
N SER A 95 14.44 -9.80 -7.25
CA SER A 95 15.47 -8.77 -7.17
C SER A 95 15.92 -8.37 -8.57
N LEU A 96 15.71 -7.11 -8.95
CA LEU A 96 16.16 -6.59 -10.25
C LEU A 96 17.68 -6.37 -10.32
N GLN A 97 18.38 -6.44 -9.18
CA GLN A 97 19.85 -6.31 -9.13
C GLN A 97 20.57 -7.42 -9.91
N HIS A 98 19.98 -8.61 -9.99
CA HIS A 98 20.54 -9.75 -10.74
C HIS A 98 20.43 -9.59 -12.26
N LEU A 99 19.63 -8.65 -12.76
CA LEU A 99 19.44 -8.47 -14.20
C LEU A 99 20.49 -7.55 -14.85
N ASN A 100 21.51 -7.08 -14.11
CA ASN A 100 22.47 -6.05 -14.55
C ASN A 100 21.80 -4.79 -15.19
N GLN A 101 20.49 -4.65 -15.02
CA GLN A 101 19.65 -3.61 -15.59
C GLN A 101 18.82 -2.89 -14.52
N GLY A 102 19.21 -2.98 -13.26
CA GLY A 102 18.47 -2.39 -12.13
C GLY A 102 18.30 -0.87 -12.20
N HIS A 103 18.99 -0.20 -13.13
CA HIS A 103 18.81 1.22 -13.43
C HIS A 103 17.82 1.48 -14.58
N VAL A 104 17.44 0.45 -15.33
CA VAL A 104 16.54 0.55 -16.51
C VAL A 104 15.09 0.25 -16.11
N ILE A 105 14.87 -0.70 -15.20
CA ILE A 105 13.54 -1.11 -14.74
C ILE A 105 13.31 -0.51 -13.35
N SER A 106 12.17 0.17 -13.18
CA SER A 106 11.79 0.71 -11.88
C SER A 106 11.70 -0.41 -10.83
N PRO A 107 12.34 -0.26 -9.66
CA PRO A 107 12.20 -1.21 -8.57
C PRO A 107 10.77 -1.36 -8.02
N GLN A 108 9.87 -0.43 -8.38
CA GLN A 108 8.45 -0.51 -8.06
C GLN A 108 7.69 -1.52 -8.91
N PHE A 109 8.18 -1.86 -10.11
CA PHE A 109 7.44 -2.69 -11.05
C PHE A 109 6.97 -4.03 -10.45
N PRO A 110 7.84 -4.86 -9.84
CA PRO A 110 7.38 -6.10 -9.23
C PRO A 110 6.43 -5.88 -8.04
N ILE A 111 6.58 -4.78 -7.30
CA ILE A 111 5.67 -4.44 -6.19
C ILE A 111 4.29 -4.13 -6.75
N LEU A 112 4.19 -3.26 -7.76
CA LEU A 112 2.92 -2.87 -8.39
C LEU A 112 2.20 -4.07 -9.00
N LEU A 113 2.93 -5.01 -9.59
CA LEU A 113 2.36 -6.26 -10.10
C LEU A 113 1.72 -7.09 -8.97
N ILE A 114 2.39 -7.23 -7.83
CA ILE A 114 1.83 -7.93 -6.66
C ILE A 114 0.60 -7.20 -6.13
N LEU A 115 0.64 -5.86 -6.04
CA LEU A 115 -0.52 -5.07 -5.63
C LEU A 115 -1.70 -5.24 -6.58
N ASP A 116 -1.46 -5.32 -7.90
CA ASP A 116 -2.49 -5.59 -8.89
C ASP A 116 -3.14 -6.96 -8.69
N ILE A 117 -2.34 -7.99 -8.41
CA ILE A 117 -2.83 -9.34 -8.13
C ILE A 117 -3.70 -9.34 -6.87
N ILE A 118 -3.22 -8.73 -5.77
CA ILE A 118 -3.97 -8.63 -4.51
C ILE A 118 -5.27 -7.87 -4.73
N TYR A 119 -5.22 -6.73 -5.41
CA TYR A 119 -6.38 -5.90 -5.70
C TYR A 119 -7.43 -6.65 -6.54
N SER A 120 -7.00 -7.30 -7.63
CA SER A 120 -7.90 -8.07 -8.49
C SER A 120 -8.54 -9.24 -7.74
N SER A 121 -7.74 -9.99 -6.96
CA SER A 121 -8.24 -11.10 -6.16
C SER A 121 -9.24 -10.63 -5.09
N TYR A 122 -8.98 -9.49 -4.45
CA TYR A 122 -9.88 -8.92 -3.46
C TYR A 122 -11.19 -8.41 -4.09
N ASN A 123 -11.15 -7.85 -5.31
CA ASN A 123 -12.34 -7.44 -6.03
C ASN A 123 -13.27 -8.62 -6.34
N GLU A 124 -12.72 -9.78 -6.70
CA GLU A 124 -13.52 -10.97 -7.03
C GLU A 124 -14.28 -11.53 -5.82
N LEU A 125 -13.90 -11.25 -4.58
CA LEU A 125 -14.61 -11.73 -3.39
C LEU A 125 -16.04 -11.17 -3.27
N ASP A 126 -16.27 -9.93 -3.74
CA ASP A 126 -17.59 -9.30 -3.81
C ASP A 126 -17.60 -8.26 -4.93
N ARG A 127 -17.57 -8.75 -6.15
CA ARG A 127 -17.37 -7.95 -7.35
C ARG A 127 -18.44 -6.88 -7.52
N GLN A 128 -19.70 -7.24 -7.32
CA GLN A 128 -20.83 -6.32 -7.56
C GLN A 128 -20.79 -5.10 -6.64
N THR A 129 -20.58 -5.31 -5.34
CA THR A 129 -20.49 -4.21 -4.36
C THR A 129 -19.27 -3.34 -4.64
N LYS A 130 -18.12 -3.94 -4.95
CA LYS A 130 -16.88 -3.19 -5.18
C LYS A 130 -16.88 -2.40 -6.47
N GLU A 131 -17.44 -2.91 -7.55
CA GLU A 131 -17.65 -2.17 -8.80
C GLU A 131 -18.58 -0.97 -8.57
N SER A 132 -19.64 -1.12 -7.78
CA SER A 132 -20.55 -0.03 -7.41
C SER A 132 -19.84 1.06 -6.60
N LEU A 133 -19.05 0.67 -5.59
CA LEU A 133 -18.26 1.62 -4.79
C LEU A 133 -17.23 2.37 -5.65
N HIS A 134 -16.52 1.66 -6.51
CA HIS A 134 -15.58 2.27 -7.44
C HIS A 134 -16.26 3.29 -8.37
N HIS A 135 -17.43 2.95 -8.92
CA HIS A 135 -18.22 3.88 -9.75
C HIS A 135 -18.63 5.12 -8.97
N ASN A 136 -19.12 4.96 -7.74
CA ASN A 136 -19.54 6.07 -6.89
C ASN A 136 -18.37 7.03 -6.56
N THR A 137 -17.17 6.49 -6.33
CA THR A 137 -15.98 7.33 -6.10
C THR A 137 -15.57 8.11 -7.33
N LEU A 138 -15.68 7.54 -8.53
CA LEU A 138 -15.44 8.25 -9.79
C LEU A 138 -16.47 9.37 -10.00
N GLN A 139 -17.74 9.13 -9.68
CA GLN A 139 -18.78 10.15 -9.80
C GLN A 139 -18.55 11.31 -8.82
N ALA A 140 -18.16 11.02 -7.58
CA ALA A 140 -17.83 12.06 -6.60
C ALA A 140 -16.67 12.96 -7.06
N LEU A 141 -15.66 12.43 -7.74
CA LEU A 141 -14.57 13.20 -8.34
C LEU A 141 -15.08 14.08 -9.48
N ALA A 142 -15.92 13.56 -10.36
CA ALA A 142 -16.49 14.30 -11.49
C ALA A 142 -17.35 15.47 -11.01
N ASP A 143 -18.18 15.27 -9.98
CA ASP A 143 -19.02 16.31 -9.37
C ASP A 143 -18.18 17.43 -8.70
N GLY A 144 -17.03 17.06 -8.12
CA GLY A 144 -16.07 18.01 -7.55
C GLY A 144 -15.46 18.92 -8.62
N TRP A 145 -15.07 18.36 -9.74
CA TRP A 145 -14.49 19.12 -10.87
C TRP A 145 -15.52 20.04 -11.55
N ALA A 146 -16.77 19.61 -11.68
CA ALA A 146 -17.84 20.42 -12.25
C ALA A 146 -18.12 21.69 -11.41
N LYS A 147 -17.93 21.62 -10.09
CA LYS A 147 -18.10 22.78 -9.18
C LYS A 147 -16.91 23.74 -9.23
N THR A 148 -15.67 23.25 -9.38
CA THR A 148 -14.45 24.08 -9.49
C THR A 148 -14.39 24.82 -10.83
N GLY A 149 -14.69 24.16 -11.94
CA GLY A 149 -14.72 24.79 -13.26
C GLY A 149 -15.80 25.90 -13.43
N LYS A 150 -16.84 25.90 -12.59
CA LYS A 150 -17.81 26.99 -12.56
C LYS A 150 -17.34 28.23 -11.76
N LYS A 151 -16.41 28.06 -10.81
CA LYS A 151 -15.85 29.20 -10.04
C LYS A 151 -14.82 30.00 -10.84
N GLU A 152 -14.05 29.36 -11.70
CA GLU A 152 -13.06 30.06 -12.55
C GLU A 152 -13.71 30.92 -13.65
N LYS A 153 -14.91 30.56 -14.13
CA LYS A 153 -15.66 31.37 -15.13
C LYS A 153 -16.35 32.60 -14.59
N ASN A 154 -16.45 32.77 -13.27
CA ASN A 154 -17.11 33.90 -12.64
C ASN A 154 -16.15 34.99 -12.12
N HIS A 155 -14.85 34.94 -12.46
CA HIS A 155 -13.87 35.94 -12.04
C HIS A 155 -13.32 36.81 -13.20
N ASP A 156 -13.85 36.66 -14.41
CA ASP A 156 -13.57 37.54 -15.54
C ASP A 156 -14.69 38.55 -15.74
N TYR A 157 -14.79 39.54 -14.82
CA TYR A 157 -15.44 40.84 -15.06
C TYR A 157 -14.81 41.93 -14.17
#